data_c3d58a315268f74007f05585939a0804
#
_entry.id   c3d58a315268f74007f05585939a0804
#
_cell.length_a   1.000
_cell.length_b   1.000
_cell.length_c   1.000
_cell.angle_alpha   90.00
_cell.angle_beta   90.00
_cell.angle_gamma   90.00
#
_symmetry.space_group_name_H-M   'P 1'
#
loop_
_entity.id
_entity.type
_entity.pdbx_description
1 polymer ?
#
loop_
_entity_poly.entity_id
_entity_poly.type
_entity_poly.pdbx_seq_one_letter_code
_entity_poly.pdbx_strand_id
1 'polypeptide(L)'
;MIYFFYLKGGESMEITWTCGEDDEGRVVKDIARKKLHLSGALWKRIKWNGTFSLNGQALHNAKTPVKAGDVLHFVWSEESDIVPSDIPLDILYEDKDLLIVNKGPGMIIHPTSKEAHDTLVNAVAGYFQKKGEDCGIHPVYRLDRNTTGLVVVAKSAKGQYELSKSHDVLYREYLALVSGNMEGEGIIEAPIGRKPGSIVEWMVREDGKWAATEYKVLASSEKASLLRLHLLSGRTHQIRVHCTHLGHPLLGDTLYGGPLDLMDRQGLHAFTVAFNHPETGEKLYFKAPVPEDMKHIISTLWPDFDFTKEGLL
;
A
#
# COMPACT_ATOMS: atom_id res chain seq x y z
N MET A 1 -10.26 -27.54 4.64
CA MET A 1 -10.13 -27.13 3.24
C MET A 1 -10.90 -25.84 3.08
N ILE A 2 -10.24 -24.76 2.63
CA ILE A 2 -10.87 -23.43 2.49
C ILE A 2 -11.35 -23.34 1.03
N TYR A 3 -12.66 -23.19 0.81
CA TYR A 3 -13.23 -22.91 -0.50
C TYR A 3 -13.66 -21.44 -0.52
N PHE A 4 -13.08 -20.64 -1.43
CA PHE A 4 -13.57 -19.32 -1.79
C PHE A 4 -14.46 -19.50 -3.03
N PHE A 5 -15.72 -19.14 -2.95
CA PHE A 5 -16.61 -19.11 -4.10
C PHE A 5 -17.05 -17.66 -4.39
N TYR A 6 -16.88 -17.25 -5.64
CA TYR A 6 -17.55 -16.07 -6.18
C TYR A 6 -18.94 -16.51 -6.66
N LEU A 7 -19.98 -15.95 -6.12
CA LEU A 7 -21.30 -16.09 -6.72
C LEU A 7 -21.38 -15.19 -7.96
N LYS A 8 -21.82 -15.74 -9.10
CA LYS A 8 -22.10 -14.98 -10.32
C LYS A 8 -23.18 -13.93 -9.99
N GLY A 9 -22.77 -12.65 -9.93
CA GLY A 9 -23.71 -11.56 -9.65
C GLY A 9 -23.11 -10.41 -8.84
N GLY A 10 -21.80 -10.42 -8.52
CA GLY A 10 -21.07 -9.22 -8.03
C GLY A 10 -21.32 -8.74 -6.61
N GLU A 11 -22.26 -9.32 -5.85
CA GLU A 11 -22.74 -8.68 -4.61
C GLU A 11 -22.31 -9.34 -3.30
N SER A 12 -21.81 -10.56 -3.29
CA SER A 12 -21.43 -11.21 -2.03
C SER A 12 -20.20 -12.11 -2.14
N MET A 13 -19.35 -12.03 -1.13
CA MET A 13 -18.25 -12.93 -0.88
C MET A 13 -18.65 -13.95 0.16
N GLU A 14 -18.17 -15.20 0.02
CA GLU A 14 -18.43 -16.24 1.01
C GLU A 14 -17.21 -17.07 1.33
N ILE A 15 -17.16 -17.58 2.55
CA ILE A 15 -16.18 -18.55 3.02
C ILE A 15 -16.91 -19.67 3.72
N THR A 16 -16.61 -20.92 3.34
CA THR A 16 -17.08 -22.10 4.05
C THR A 16 -15.89 -22.77 4.75
N TRP A 17 -16.08 -23.15 6.01
CA TRP A 17 -15.11 -23.86 6.83
C TRP A 17 -15.73 -25.09 7.48
N THR A 18 -15.17 -26.27 7.25
CA THR A 18 -15.54 -27.49 7.99
C THR A 18 -14.61 -27.63 9.17
N CYS A 19 -15.16 -27.64 10.38
CA CYS A 19 -14.43 -27.74 11.63
C CYS A 19 -13.80 -29.15 11.77
N GLY A 20 -12.53 -29.20 12.08
CA GLY A 20 -11.81 -30.42 12.41
C GLY A 20 -11.82 -30.71 13.92
N GLU A 21 -11.18 -31.83 14.32
CA GLU A 21 -11.00 -32.18 15.75
C GLU A 21 -10.31 -31.08 16.55
N ASP A 22 -9.33 -30.38 15.97
CA ASP A 22 -8.63 -29.24 16.60
C ASP A 22 -9.51 -28.02 16.82
N ASP A 23 -10.69 -27.97 16.24
CA ASP A 23 -11.64 -26.85 16.36
C ASP A 23 -12.70 -27.11 17.43
N GLU A 24 -12.81 -28.33 17.95
CA GLU A 24 -13.77 -28.72 18.99
C GLU A 24 -13.74 -27.78 20.20
N GLY A 25 -14.90 -27.27 20.58
CA GLY A 25 -15.06 -26.33 21.70
C GLY A 25 -14.59 -24.90 21.44
N ARG A 26 -13.95 -24.61 20.29
CA ARG A 26 -13.63 -23.22 19.91
C ARG A 26 -14.91 -22.46 19.58
N VAL A 27 -14.87 -21.15 19.73
CA VAL A 27 -16.00 -20.29 19.34
C VAL A 27 -15.86 -19.81 17.88
N VAL A 28 -17.00 -19.56 17.22
CA VAL A 28 -17.05 -19.08 15.83
C VAL A 28 -16.10 -17.91 15.56
N LYS A 29 -16.04 -16.92 16.48
CA LYS A 29 -15.11 -15.80 16.36
C LYS A 29 -13.64 -16.24 16.31
N ASP A 30 -13.24 -17.24 17.06
CA ASP A 30 -11.88 -17.73 17.10
C ASP A 30 -11.53 -18.46 15.81
N ILE A 31 -12.45 -19.25 15.26
CA ILE A 31 -12.29 -19.84 13.92
C ILE A 31 -12.10 -18.73 12.88
N ALA A 32 -12.99 -17.74 12.83
CA ALA A 32 -12.89 -16.63 11.89
C ALA A 32 -11.55 -15.87 12.00
N ARG A 33 -11.08 -15.59 13.22
CA ARG A 33 -9.90 -14.75 13.46
C ARG A 33 -8.58 -15.50 13.43
N LYS A 34 -8.53 -16.73 13.94
CA LYS A 34 -7.28 -17.48 14.16
C LYS A 34 -7.03 -18.58 13.12
N LYS A 35 -8.10 -19.17 12.55
CA LYS A 35 -7.99 -20.22 11.52
C LYS A 35 -8.15 -19.65 10.11
N LEU A 36 -9.17 -18.83 9.89
CA LEU A 36 -9.44 -18.18 8.59
C LEU A 36 -8.67 -16.86 8.41
N HIS A 37 -7.96 -16.41 9.43
CA HIS A 37 -7.17 -15.17 9.42
C HIS A 37 -7.94 -13.91 8.97
N LEU A 38 -9.27 -13.88 9.13
CA LEU A 38 -10.07 -12.73 8.77
C LEU A 38 -9.60 -11.48 9.55
N SER A 39 -9.40 -10.37 8.86
CA SER A 39 -9.00 -9.12 9.50
C SER A 39 -10.05 -8.64 10.52
N GLY A 40 -9.66 -7.81 11.50
CA GLY A 40 -10.61 -7.26 12.47
C GLY A 40 -11.73 -6.44 11.82
N ALA A 41 -11.41 -5.73 10.74
CA ALA A 41 -12.36 -4.95 9.96
C ALA A 41 -13.34 -5.88 9.22
N LEU A 42 -12.84 -6.91 8.52
CA LEU A 42 -13.68 -7.88 7.82
C LEU A 42 -14.59 -8.64 8.78
N TRP A 43 -14.06 -9.09 9.93
CA TRP A 43 -14.90 -9.73 10.97
C TRP A 43 -16.02 -8.80 11.47
N LYS A 44 -15.73 -7.50 11.67
CA LYS A 44 -16.78 -6.53 12.01
C LYS A 44 -17.82 -6.39 10.91
N ARG A 45 -17.39 -6.32 9.63
CA ARG A 45 -18.29 -6.24 8.47
C ARG A 45 -19.21 -7.47 8.41
N ILE A 46 -18.66 -8.69 8.47
CA ILE A 46 -19.46 -9.94 8.50
C ILE A 46 -20.48 -9.91 9.63
N LYS A 47 -20.06 -9.47 10.83
CA LYS A 47 -20.90 -9.46 12.02
C LYS A 47 -22.08 -8.46 11.94
N TRP A 48 -21.85 -7.29 11.30
CA TRP A 48 -22.83 -6.19 11.30
C TRP A 48 -23.59 -6.05 9.99
N ASN A 49 -22.95 -6.33 8.86
CA ASN A 49 -23.51 -6.13 7.51
C ASN A 49 -23.54 -7.41 6.68
N GLY A 50 -22.99 -8.51 7.18
CA GLY A 50 -23.03 -9.83 6.56
C GLY A 50 -23.85 -10.81 7.37
N THR A 51 -23.67 -12.09 7.05
CA THR A 51 -24.26 -13.20 7.79
C THR A 51 -23.23 -14.27 8.07
N PHE A 52 -23.43 -15.02 9.15
CA PHE A 52 -22.71 -16.26 9.38
C PHE A 52 -23.64 -17.33 9.91
N SER A 53 -23.41 -18.56 9.51
CA SER A 53 -24.26 -19.70 9.85
C SER A 53 -23.43 -20.90 10.29
N LEU A 54 -24.06 -21.79 11.05
CA LEU A 54 -23.53 -23.06 11.50
C LEU A 54 -24.47 -24.15 11.00
N ASN A 55 -23.98 -25.10 10.21
CA ASN A 55 -24.77 -26.20 9.62
C ASN A 55 -26.03 -25.69 8.89
N GLY A 56 -25.90 -24.53 8.19
CA GLY A 56 -27.01 -23.89 7.47
C GLY A 56 -27.97 -23.06 8.33
N GLN A 57 -27.82 -23.05 9.67
CA GLN A 57 -28.63 -22.21 10.55
C GLN A 57 -27.91 -20.88 10.85
N ALA A 58 -28.59 -19.76 10.58
CA ALA A 58 -28.05 -18.43 10.86
C ALA A 58 -27.71 -18.24 12.33
N LEU A 59 -26.55 -17.69 12.62
CA LEU A 59 -26.09 -17.39 13.96
C LEU A 59 -26.08 -15.87 14.23
N HIS A 60 -26.51 -15.51 15.45
CA HIS A 60 -26.40 -14.13 15.95
C HIS A 60 -25.34 -13.99 17.05
N ASN A 61 -24.84 -15.11 17.58
CA ASN A 61 -23.85 -15.12 18.65
C ASN A 61 -22.50 -15.68 18.18
N ALA A 62 -21.54 -14.80 18.03
CA ALA A 62 -20.16 -15.15 17.63
C ALA A 62 -19.38 -15.97 18.69
N LYS A 63 -19.93 -16.12 19.90
CA LYS A 63 -19.37 -16.96 20.98
C LYS A 63 -19.95 -18.37 20.97
N THR A 64 -20.75 -18.75 19.99
CA THR A 64 -21.28 -20.11 19.84
C THR A 64 -20.10 -21.08 19.69
N PRO A 65 -20.00 -22.14 20.51
CA PRO A 65 -18.97 -23.16 20.36
C PRO A 65 -19.29 -24.07 19.16
N VAL A 66 -18.24 -24.56 18.49
CA VAL A 66 -18.35 -25.50 17.38
C VAL A 66 -17.89 -26.91 17.80
N LYS A 67 -18.30 -27.90 17.04
CA LYS A 67 -17.87 -29.31 17.17
C LYS A 67 -17.13 -29.75 15.92
N ALA A 68 -16.36 -30.81 16.02
CA ALA A 68 -15.77 -31.46 14.85
C ALA A 68 -16.87 -31.91 13.89
N GLY A 69 -16.69 -31.64 12.60
CA GLY A 69 -17.68 -31.90 11.54
C GLY A 69 -18.67 -30.75 11.30
N ASP A 70 -18.76 -29.75 12.17
CA ASP A 70 -19.60 -28.59 11.95
C ASP A 70 -19.14 -27.78 10.71
N VAL A 71 -20.10 -27.22 9.97
CA VAL A 71 -19.86 -26.40 8.79
C VAL A 71 -20.23 -24.95 9.10
N LEU A 72 -19.23 -24.08 9.12
CA LEU A 72 -19.41 -22.63 9.22
C LEU A 72 -19.44 -22.02 7.84
N HIS A 73 -20.39 -21.13 7.61
CA HIS A 73 -20.51 -20.35 6.38
C HIS A 73 -20.60 -18.87 6.73
N PHE A 74 -19.74 -18.04 6.12
CA PHE A 74 -19.66 -16.60 6.31
C PHE A 74 -19.96 -15.94 4.97
N VAL A 75 -20.89 -14.98 4.93
CA VAL A 75 -21.25 -14.21 3.74
C VAL A 75 -21.19 -12.73 4.06
N TRP A 76 -20.61 -11.94 3.17
CA TRP A 76 -20.60 -10.47 3.28
C TRP A 76 -20.60 -9.85 1.89
N SER A 77 -21.14 -8.63 1.78
CA SER A 77 -20.98 -7.83 0.57
C SER A 77 -19.67 -7.05 0.65
N GLU A 78 -18.98 -6.90 -0.47
CA GLU A 78 -17.87 -5.97 -0.63
C GLU A 78 -18.35 -4.57 -1.07
N GLU A 79 -19.63 -4.22 -0.78
CA GLU A 79 -20.07 -2.85 -1.02
C GLU A 79 -19.07 -1.89 -0.39
N SER A 80 -18.43 -1.15 -1.24
CA SER A 80 -17.46 -0.15 -0.88
C SER A 80 -18.21 1.10 -0.43
N ASP A 81 -18.09 1.50 0.84
CA ASP A 81 -18.54 2.83 1.32
C ASP A 81 -17.77 3.99 0.64
N ILE A 82 -16.94 3.66 -0.36
CA ILE A 82 -16.12 4.63 -1.10
C ILE A 82 -17.01 5.36 -2.09
N VAL A 83 -17.21 6.65 -1.89
CA VAL A 83 -17.95 7.51 -2.81
C VAL A 83 -17.15 7.69 -4.10
N PRO A 84 -17.67 7.31 -5.27
CA PRO A 84 -16.99 7.50 -6.55
C PRO A 84 -16.73 8.99 -6.84
N SER A 85 -15.57 9.32 -7.41
CA SER A 85 -15.26 10.67 -7.87
C SER A 85 -14.71 10.67 -9.30
N ASP A 86 -14.98 11.77 -10.02
CA ASP A 86 -14.53 11.95 -11.41
C ASP A 86 -13.14 12.60 -11.46
N ILE A 87 -12.15 11.94 -10.85
CA ILE A 87 -10.75 12.36 -10.90
C ILE A 87 -10.04 11.49 -11.92
N PRO A 88 -9.36 12.07 -12.93
CA PRO A 88 -8.61 11.30 -13.91
C PRO A 88 -7.47 10.52 -13.27
N LEU A 89 -7.25 9.28 -13.74
CA LEU A 89 -6.17 8.41 -13.33
C LEU A 89 -5.16 8.23 -14.47
N ASP A 90 -3.89 8.28 -14.14
CA ASP A 90 -2.81 7.83 -15.03
C ASP A 90 -2.58 6.34 -14.79
N ILE A 91 -3.20 5.51 -15.65
CA ILE A 91 -3.22 4.05 -15.52
C ILE A 91 -2.10 3.48 -16.39
N LEU A 92 -1.17 2.75 -15.80
CA LEU A 92 -0.06 2.10 -16.50
C LEU A 92 -0.37 0.64 -16.88
N TYR A 93 -1.24 -0.02 -16.10
CA TYR A 93 -1.64 -1.41 -16.35
C TYR A 93 -2.97 -1.70 -15.69
N GLU A 94 -3.75 -2.54 -16.33
CA GLU A 94 -4.97 -3.08 -15.78
C GLU A 94 -5.25 -4.47 -16.33
N ASP A 95 -5.67 -5.38 -15.46
CA ASP A 95 -6.26 -6.65 -15.82
C ASP A 95 -7.51 -6.96 -14.95
N LYS A 96 -7.94 -8.21 -14.89
CA LYS A 96 -9.11 -8.61 -14.09
C LYS A 96 -8.86 -8.55 -12.57
N ASP A 97 -7.59 -8.57 -12.12
CA ASP A 97 -7.21 -8.73 -10.71
C ASP A 97 -6.50 -7.49 -10.15
N LEU A 98 -5.87 -6.68 -11.01
CA LEU A 98 -4.97 -5.59 -10.64
C LEU A 98 -5.21 -4.32 -11.45
N LEU A 99 -4.92 -3.18 -10.82
CA LEU A 99 -4.79 -1.86 -11.43
C LEU A 99 -3.49 -1.21 -10.94
N ILE A 100 -2.63 -0.75 -11.85
CA ILE A 100 -1.39 -0.03 -11.53
C ILE A 100 -1.55 1.42 -11.96
N VAL A 101 -1.46 2.33 -11.00
CA VAL A 101 -1.67 3.76 -11.21
C VAL A 101 -0.39 4.53 -10.91
N ASN A 102 -0.05 5.49 -11.75
CA ASN A 102 0.95 6.51 -11.49
C ASN A 102 0.30 7.69 -10.76
N LYS A 103 0.42 7.71 -9.44
CA LYS A 103 -0.22 8.75 -8.60
C LYS A 103 0.50 10.09 -8.71
N GLY A 104 -0.23 11.14 -9.00
CA GLY A 104 0.25 12.53 -8.91
C GLY A 104 0.45 13.01 -7.46
N PRO A 105 1.08 14.19 -7.27
CA PRO A 105 1.17 14.85 -5.96
C PRO A 105 -0.19 15.37 -5.48
N GLY A 106 -0.31 15.71 -4.20
CA GLY A 106 -1.52 16.32 -3.60
C GLY A 106 -2.61 15.33 -3.22
N MET A 107 -2.60 14.11 -3.75
CA MET A 107 -3.63 13.09 -3.54
C MET A 107 -3.22 12.07 -2.46
N ILE A 108 -4.09 11.84 -1.48
CA ILE A 108 -3.93 10.75 -0.50
C ILE A 108 -4.54 9.45 -1.05
N ILE A 109 -4.12 8.30 -0.50
CA ILE A 109 -4.62 6.99 -0.96
C ILE A 109 -6.04 6.74 -0.46
N HIS A 110 -6.29 6.91 0.84
CA HIS A 110 -7.58 6.65 1.48
C HIS A 110 -8.16 7.90 2.11
N PRO A 111 -9.49 8.04 2.17
CA PRO A 111 -10.15 9.12 2.89
C PRO A 111 -9.73 9.14 4.37
N THR A 112 -9.48 10.32 4.90
CA THR A 112 -9.20 10.54 6.33
C THR A 112 -10.45 10.94 7.11
N SER A 113 -11.50 11.35 6.42
CA SER A 113 -12.85 11.62 6.94
C SER A 113 -13.90 11.09 5.97
N LYS A 114 -15.17 11.01 6.39
CA LYS A 114 -16.27 10.57 5.53
C LYS A 114 -16.59 11.57 4.41
N GLU A 115 -16.22 12.82 4.59
CA GLU A 115 -16.45 13.92 3.64
C GLU A 115 -15.32 14.04 2.61
N ALA A 116 -14.22 13.31 2.76
CA ALA A 116 -13.11 13.36 1.81
C ALA A 116 -13.40 12.45 0.61
N HIS A 117 -13.57 13.05 -0.56
CA HIS A 117 -13.87 12.38 -1.83
C HIS A 117 -12.80 12.59 -2.91
N ASP A 118 -11.65 13.16 -2.53
CA ASP A 118 -10.53 13.55 -3.39
C ASP A 118 -9.33 12.58 -3.29
N THR A 119 -9.58 11.32 -2.97
CA THR A 119 -8.53 10.33 -2.75
C THR A 119 -8.38 9.38 -3.93
N LEU A 120 -7.26 8.65 -3.98
CA LEU A 120 -7.02 7.65 -5.03
C LEU A 120 -8.12 6.59 -5.07
N VAL A 121 -8.58 6.10 -3.91
CA VAL A 121 -9.64 5.08 -3.90
C VAL A 121 -10.97 5.63 -4.39
N ASN A 122 -11.30 6.92 -4.18
CA ASN A 122 -12.48 7.56 -4.75
C ASN A 122 -12.37 7.68 -6.28
N ALA A 123 -11.19 8.06 -6.79
CA ALA A 123 -10.93 8.13 -8.22
C ALA A 123 -11.03 6.74 -8.90
N VAL A 124 -10.47 5.70 -8.26
CA VAL A 124 -10.58 4.32 -8.75
C VAL A 124 -12.02 3.84 -8.73
N ALA A 125 -12.81 4.17 -7.68
CA ALA A 125 -14.24 3.86 -7.63
C ALA A 125 -15.00 4.52 -8.79
N GLY A 126 -14.73 5.80 -9.08
CA GLY A 126 -15.34 6.49 -10.23
C GLY A 126 -14.94 5.88 -11.58
N TYR A 127 -13.69 5.46 -11.70
CA TYR A 127 -13.20 4.76 -12.89
C TYR A 127 -13.92 3.42 -13.11
N PHE A 128 -14.02 2.57 -12.09
CA PHE A 128 -14.72 1.28 -12.19
C PHE A 128 -16.22 1.47 -12.44
N GLN A 129 -16.84 2.44 -11.78
CA GLN A 129 -18.26 2.77 -12.03
C GLN A 129 -18.50 3.13 -13.50
N LYS A 130 -17.66 3.96 -14.13
CA LYS A 130 -17.78 4.32 -15.55
C LYS A 130 -17.59 3.12 -16.48
N LYS A 131 -16.76 2.15 -16.09
CA LYS A 131 -16.58 0.90 -16.85
C LYS A 131 -17.68 -0.13 -16.63
N GLY A 132 -18.55 0.08 -15.63
CA GLY A 132 -19.54 -0.93 -15.21
C GLY A 132 -18.88 -2.14 -14.55
N GLU A 133 -17.69 -1.97 -13.96
CA GLU A 133 -17.00 -3.02 -13.21
C GLU A 133 -17.40 -2.95 -11.73
N ASP A 134 -17.87 -4.08 -11.21
CA ASP A 134 -18.16 -4.27 -9.79
C ASP A 134 -17.05 -5.13 -9.18
N CYS A 135 -16.07 -4.46 -8.57
CA CYS A 135 -14.95 -5.13 -7.94
C CYS A 135 -14.43 -4.33 -6.72
N GLY A 136 -13.67 -5.01 -5.84
CA GLY A 136 -13.07 -4.37 -4.67
C GLY A 136 -11.98 -3.37 -5.04
N ILE A 137 -11.71 -2.42 -4.14
CA ILE A 137 -10.65 -1.42 -4.29
C ILE A 137 -9.70 -1.54 -3.10
N HIS A 138 -8.60 -2.25 -3.31
CA HIS A 138 -7.68 -2.63 -2.25
C HIS A 138 -6.24 -2.18 -2.58
N PRO A 139 -5.84 -0.93 -2.27
CA PRO A 139 -4.44 -0.53 -2.38
C PRO A 139 -3.54 -1.44 -1.56
N VAL A 140 -2.47 -1.96 -2.18
CA VAL A 140 -1.55 -2.92 -1.54
C VAL A 140 -0.64 -2.25 -0.53
N TYR A 141 -0.30 -0.99 -0.78
CA TYR A 141 0.47 -0.11 0.11
C TYR A 141 0.03 1.35 -0.07
N ARG A 142 0.63 2.23 0.72
CA ARG A 142 0.29 3.65 0.68
C ARG A 142 1.50 4.49 0.30
N LEU A 143 1.24 5.55 -0.45
CA LEU A 143 2.14 6.69 -0.63
C LEU A 143 1.62 7.88 0.18
N ASP A 144 2.53 8.74 0.60
CA ASP A 144 2.18 10.01 1.23
C ASP A 144 1.50 10.94 0.21
N ARG A 145 0.78 11.96 0.70
CA ARG A 145 0.02 12.91 -0.13
C ARG A 145 0.83 13.44 -1.32
N ASN A 146 2.04 13.91 -1.08
CA ASN A 146 2.88 14.55 -2.08
C ASN A 146 3.95 13.62 -2.69
N THR A 147 4.01 12.36 -2.27
CA THR A 147 4.82 11.35 -2.95
C THR A 147 4.12 10.93 -4.24
N THR A 148 4.84 10.99 -5.35
CA THR A 148 4.35 10.58 -6.68
C THR A 148 4.73 9.15 -7.01
N GLY A 149 4.15 8.58 -8.07
CA GLY A 149 4.56 7.32 -8.66
C GLY A 149 3.62 6.16 -8.40
N LEU A 150 4.14 4.96 -8.54
CA LEU A 150 3.39 3.72 -8.63
C LEU A 150 2.58 3.41 -7.37
N VAL A 151 1.32 3.05 -7.58
CA VAL A 151 0.44 2.45 -6.58
C VAL A 151 -0.20 1.21 -7.20
N VAL A 152 -0.06 0.08 -6.52
CA VAL A 152 -0.74 -1.17 -6.88
C VAL A 152 -2.06 -1.24 -6.14
N VAL A 153 -3.15 -1.41 -6.88
CA VAL A 153 -4.50 -1.63 -6.36
C VAL A 153 -4.95 -3.01 -6.78
N ALA A 154 -5.23 -3.88 -5.83
CA ALA A 154 -5.84 -5.17 -6.10
C ALA A 154 -7.37 -5.00 -6.19
N LYS A 155 -8.00 -5.71 -7.13
CA LYS A 155 -9.46 -5.71 -7.31
C LYS A 155 -10.16 -6.67 -6.33
N SER A 156 -9.41 -7.35 -5.46
CA SER A 156 -9.93 -8.23 -4.42
C SER A 156 -9.11 -8.17 -3.13
N ALA A 157 -9.75 -8.45 -1.99
CA ALA A 157 -9.08 -8.56 -0.69
C ALA A 157 -8.04 -9.69 -0.66
N LYS A 158 -8.27 -10.79 -1.40
CA LYS A 158 -7.32 -11.90 -1.57
C LYS A 158 -6.06 -11.43 -2.27
N GLY A 159 -6.19 -10.75 -3.43
CA GLY A 159 -5.06 -10.21 -4.18
C GLY A 159 -4.24 -9.22 -3.35
N GLN A 160 -4.90 -8.33 -2.60
CA GLN A 160 -4.21 -7.44 -1.65
C GLN A 160 -3.43 -8.22 -0.59
N TYR A 161 -4.04 -9.23 0.02
CA TYR A 161 -3.38 -10.05 1.03
C TYR A 161 -2.13 -10.75 0.46
N GLU A 162 -2.26 -11.42 -0.70
CA GLU A 162 -1.15 -12.12 -1.34
C GLU A 162 0.03 -11.18 -1.63
N LEU A 163 -0.22 -9.96 -2.08
CA LEU A 163 0.81 -8.97 -2.40
C LEU A 163 1.38 -8.24 -1.16
N SER A 164 0.67 -8.25 -0.02
CA SER A 164 1.05 -7.52 1.20
C SER A 164 1.50 -8.41 2.36
N LYS A 165 1.43 -9.73 2.22
CA LYS A 165 1.71 -10.69 3.31
C LYS A 165 3.15 -10.68 3.80
N SER A 166 4.11 -10.30 2.94
CA SER A 166 5.53 -10.20 3.25
C SER A 166 6.17 -9.09 2.41
N HIS A 167 7.21 -8.45 2.92
CA HIS A 167 7.94 -7.41 2.20
C HIS A 167 8.70 -7.96 0.97
N ASP A 168 9.05 -9.25 0.98
CA ASP A 168 9.77 -9.91 -0.11
C ASP A 168 8.86 -10.19 -1.33
N VAL A 169 7.53 -10.13 -1.15
CA VAL A 169 6.56 -10.37 -2.23
C VAL A 169 6.48 -9.19 -3.19
N LEU A 170 6.72 -7.97 -2.68
CA LEU A 170 6.56 -6.73 -3.43
C LEU A 170 7.86 -5.90 -3.38
N TYR A 171 8.65 -5.99 -4.43
CA TYR A 171 9.82 -5.12 -4.62
C TYR A 171 9.36 -3.69 -4.91
N ARG A 172 9.93 -2.70 -4.22
CA ARG A 172 9.62 -1.27 -4.41
C ARG A 172 10.88 -0.45 -4.41
N GLU A 173 11.08 0.29 -5.49
CA GLU A 173 12.20 1.21 -5.62
C GLU A 173 11.70 2.63 -5.78
N TYR A 174 12.40 3.56 -5.17
CA TYR A 174 12.07 4.98 -5.15
C TYR A 174 13.25 5.80 -5.66
N LEU A 175 12.94 6.96 -6.23
CA LEU A 175 13.89 8.03 -6.45
C LEU A 175 13.64 9.12 -5.42
N ALA A 176 14.71 9.64 -4.82
CA ALA A 176 14.63 10.76 -3.89
C ALA A 176 15.68 11.81 -4.21
N LEU A 177 15.29 13.07 -4.10
CA LEU A 177 16.18 14.22 -4.05
C LEU A 177 16.34 14.64 -2.59
N VAL A 178 17.55 14.57 -2.06
CA VAL A 178 17.88 14.91 -0.67
C VAL A 178 18.82 16.10 -0.61
N SER A 179 18.85 16.81 0.52
CA SER A 179 19.71 17.97 0.73
C SER A 179 21.16 17.55 0.95
N GLY A 180 22.11 18.34 0.42
CA GLY A 180 23.54 18.19 0.65
C GLY A 180 24.18 17.03 -0.10
N ASN A 181 25.49 16.89 0.11
CA ASN A 181 26.32 15.90 -0.57
C ASN A 181 26.28 14.55 0.16
N MET A 182 25.72 13.53 -0.50
CA MET A 182 25.82 12.12 -0.09
C MET A 182 26.69 11.35 -1.08
N GLU A 183 27.34 10.29 -0.63
CA GLU A 183 28.21 9.45 -1.46
C GLU A 183 27.96 7.96 -1.21
N GLY A 184 28.28 7.14 -2.21
CA GLY A 184 28.29 5.68 -2.12
C GLY A 184 26.90 5.04 -2.10
N GLU A 185 26.85 3.91 -1.43
CA GLU A 185 25.65 3.09 -1.24
C GLU A 185 25.67 2.41 0.12
N GLY A 186 24.53 2.02 0.64
CA GLY A 186 24.44 1.38 1.95
C GLY A 186 23.02 1.03 2.37
N ILE A 187 22.89 0.63 3.63
CA ILE A 187 21.62 0.32 4.26
C ILE A 187 21.43 1.21 5.49
N ILE A 188 20.28 1.88 5.55
CA ILE A 188 19.82 2.59 6.75
C ILE A 188 18.95 1.63 7.52
N GLU A 189 19.45 1.04 8.59
CA GLU A 189 18.70 0.19 9.49
C GLU A 189 18.47 0.92 10.81
N ALA A 190 17.29 1.53 10.95
CA ALA A 190 16.95 2.37 12.08
C ALA A 190 15.43 2.24 12.41
N PRO A 191 15.07 1.78 13.63
CA PRO A 191 13.68 1.59 14.01
C PRO A 191 12.89 2.89 14.00
N ILE A 192 11.65 2.86 13.51
CA ILE A 192 10.79 4.04 13.37
C ILE A 192 9.60 3.95 14.32
N GLY A 193 9.39 5.00 15.09
CA GLY A 193 8.24 5.21 15.96
C GLY A 193 7.65 6.60 15.82
N ARG A 194 6.46 6.80 16.40
CA ARG A 194 5.83 8.12 16.41
C ARG A 194 6.61 9.09 17.29
N LYS A 195 6.82 10.30 16.81
CA LYS A 195 7.47 11.37 17.59
C LYS A 195 6.57 11.73 18.80
N PRO A 196 7.12 11.75 20.03
CA PRO A 196 6.35 12.15 21.21
C PRO A 196 5.72 13.54 21.02
N GLY A 197 4.45 13.67 21.40
CA GLY A 197 3.71 14.94 21.26
C GLY A 197 3.23 15.28 19.85
N SER A 198 3.58 14.51 18.82
CA SER A 198 3.10 14.72 17.46
C SER A 198 2.07 13.68 17.01
N ILE A 199 1.02 14.14 16.33
CA ILE A 199 0.02 13.28 15.70
C ILE A 199 0.38 12.92 14.25
N VAL A 200 1.38 13.58 13.65
CA VAL A 200 1.75 13.41 12.23
C VAL A 200 3.20 12.95 12.03
N GLU A 201 4.14 13.39 12.90
CA GLU A 201 5.56 13.11 12.70
C GLU A 201 5.99 11.75 13.23
N TRP A 202 6.96 11.17 12.56
CA TRP A 202 7.65 9.94 12.93
C TRP A 202 9.14 10.23 13.07
N MET A 203 9.86 9.40 13.80
CA MET A 203 11.30 9.57 14.01
C MET A 203 11.96 8.23 14.26
N VAL A 204 13.27 8.19 14.09
CA VAL A 204 14.07 7.06 14.56
C VAL A 204 14.05 7.04 16.09
N ARG A 205 13.74 5.88 16.68
CA ARG A 205 13.74 5.65 18.12
C ARG A 205 13.86 4.16 18.44
N GLU A 206 14.55 3.84 19.53
CA GLU A 206 14.89 2.47 19.91
C GLU A 206 13.67 1.56 20.13
N ASP A 207 12.58 2.10 20.68
CA ASP A 207 11.33 1.38 20.90
C ASP A 207 10.41 1.39 19.66
N GLY A 208 10.91 1.87 18.51
CA GLY A 208 10.23 1.89 17.23
C GLY A 208 10.10 0.49 16.62
N LYS A 209 9.36 0.43 15.51
CA LYS A 209 9.28 -0.80 14.70
C LYS A 209 10.48 -0.88 13.79
N TRP A 210 11.06 -2.06 13.66
CA TRP A 210 12.15 -2.32 12.71
C TRP A 210 11.84 -1.73 11.34
N ALA A 211 12.82 -1.04 10.77
CA ALA A 211 12.75 -0.43 9.45
C ALA A 211 14.15 -0.44 8.81
N ALA A 212 14.21 -0.80 7.52
CA ALA A 212 15.43 -0.80 6.75
C ALA A 212 15.20 -0.31 5.32
N THR A 213 16.12 0.53 4.83
CA THR A 213 16.09 1.13 3.49
C THR A 213 17.48 1.02 2.88
N GLU A 214 17.61 0.34 1.77
CA GLU A 214 18.84 0.38 0.96
C GLU A 214 18.87 1.68 0.15
N TYR A 215 20.03 2.26 -0.02
CA TYR A 215 20.22 3.43 -0.87
C TYR A 215 21.47 3.31 -1.73
N LYS A 216 21.41 3.95 -2.90
CA LYS A 216 22.53 4.18 -3.79
C LYS A 216 22.46 5.60 -4.30
N VAL A 217 23.58 6.32 -4.21
CA VAL A 217 23.73 7.67 -4.75
C VAL A 217 23.97 7.56 -6.26
N LEU A 218 23.11 8.20 -7.06
CA LEU A 218 23.21 8.26 -8.52
C LEU A 218 23.94 9.51 -8.99
N ALA A 219 23.73 10.63 -8.32
CA ALA A 219 24.41 11.90 -8.56
C ALA A 219 24.45 12.71 -7.27
N SER A 220 25.46 13.55 -7.12
CA SER A 220 25.72 14.31 -5.91
C SER A 220 26.33 15.67 -6.21
N SER A 221 26.01 16.67 -5.38
CA SER A 221 26.59 18.02 -5.36
C SER A 221 26.52 18.55 -3.94
N GLU A 222 27.17 19.70 -3.67
CA GLU A 222 27.09 20.35 -2.35
C GLU A 222 25.64 20.71 -1.94
N LYS A 223 24.74 20.95 -2.93
CA LYS A 223 23.37 21.37 -2.67
C LYS A 223 22.41 20.19 -2.47
N ALA A 224 22.59 19.14 -3.24
CA ALA A 224 21.65 18.02 -3.26
C ALA A 224 22.28 16.74 -3.78
N SER A 225 21.64 15.60 -3.48
CA SER A 225 21.97 14.30 -4.03
C SER A 225 20.72 13.60 -4.55
N LEU A 226 20.86 12.87 -5.67
CA LEU A 226 19.84 11.99 -6.22
C LEU A 226 20.10 10.57 -5.73
N LEU A 227 19.13 10.00 -5.06
CA LEU A 227 19.20 8.64 -4.52
C LEU A 227 18.23 7.71 -5.22
N ARG A 228 18.66 6.47 -5.43
CA ARG A 228 17.82 5.31 -5.65
C ARG A 228 17.69 4.55 -4.35
N LEU A 229 16.46 4.24 -3.92
CA LEU A 229 16.21 3.61 -2.63
C LEU A 229 15.34 2.37 -2.81
N HIS A 230 15.68 1.29 -2.12
CA HIS A 230 14.87 0.08 -2.05
C HIS A 230 14.36 -0.15 -0.63
N LEU A 231 13.06 -0.38 -0.49
CA LEU A 231 12.42 -0.58 0.80
C LEU A 231 12.42 -2.05 1.22
N LEU A 232 13.16 -2.37 2.28
CA LEU A 232 13.12 -3.69 2.95
C LEU A 232 12.00 -3.77 4.00
N SER A 233 11.34 -2.66 4.29
CA SER A 233 10.17 -2.54 5.17
C SER A 233 9.24 -1.43 4.67
N GLY A 234 8.06 -1.25 5.27
CA GLY A 234 7.08 -0.23 4.85
C GLY A 234 6.49 0.53 6.04
N ARG A 235 7.30 1.38 6.71
CA ARG A 235 6.80 2.22 7.81
C ARG A 235 6.35 3.57 7.28
N THR A 236 5.43 4.19 8.02
CA THR A 236 4.96 5.54 7.68
C THR A 236 6.13 6.50 7.61
N HIS A 237 6.21 7.28 6.53
CA HIS A 237 7.28 8.26 6.25
C HIS A 237 8.70 7.66 6.24
N GLN A 238 8.88 6.35 6.03
CA GLN A 238 10.15 5.66 6.28
C GLN A 238 11.33 6.32 5.57
N ILE A 239 11.28 6.53 4.25
CA ILE A 239 12.37 7.16 3.49
C ILE A 239 12.65 8.57 4.03
N ARG A 240 11.61 9.37 4.27
CA ARG A 240 11.70 10.74 4.78
C ARG A 240 12.43 10.77 6.14
N VAL A 241 12.02 9.88 7.06
CA VAL A 241 12.63 9.75 8.40
C VAL A 241 14.07 9.26 8.31
N HIS A 242 14.35 8.24 7.49
CA HIS A 242 15.69 7.68 7.34
C HIS A 242 16.67 8.68 6.73
N CYS A 243 16.28 9.39 5.66
CA CYS A 243 17.14 10.41 5.07
C CYS A 243 17.39 11.58 6.05
N THR A 244 16.37 12.02 6.78
CA THR A 244 16.52 13.04 7.83
C THR A 244 17.43 12.56 8.97
N HIS A 245 17.34 11.30 9.36
CA HIS A 245 18.22 10.70 10.37
C HIS A 245 19.70 10.73 9.98
N LEU A 246 19.99 10.57 8.68
CA LEU A 246 21.36 10.73 8.15
C LEU A 246 21.81 12.20 8.00
N GLY A 247 20.95 13.17 8.31
CA GLY A 247 21.26 14.60 8.13
C GLY A 247 20.94 15.14 6.72
N HIS A 248 20.31 14.33 5.87
CA HIS A 248 19.97 14.66 4.48
C HIS A 248 18.46 14.60 4.23
N PRO A 249 17.63 15.52 4.81
CA PRO A 249 16.21 15.54 4.58
C PRO A 249 15.89 15.71 3.08
N LEU A 250 14.74 15.19 2.64
CA LEU A 250 14.32 15.32 1.25
C LEU A 250 14.09 16.80 0.90
N LEU A 251 14.49 17.22 -0.29
CA LEU A 251 14.14 18.53 -0.82
C LEU A 251 12.61 18.70 -0.78
N GLY A 252 12.14 19.87 -0.38
CA GLY A 252 10.70 20.19 -0.31
C GLY A 252 9.93 19.52 0.83
N ASP A 253 10.59 18.78 1.72
CA ASP A 253 9.91 18.12 2.85
C ASP A 253 9.79 19.03 4.07
N THR A 254 8.80 19.90 4.09
CA THR A 254 8.59 20.86 5.19
C THR A 254 8.37 20.19 6.55
N LEU A 255 7.83 18.97 6.59
CA LEU A 255 7.57 18.26 7.85
C LEU A 255 8.86 17.81 8.54
N TYR A 256 9.90 17.50 7.75
CA TYR A 256 11.18 16.98 8.24
C TYR A 256 12.35 17.93 8.01
N GLY A 257 12.07 19.22 7.73
CA GLY A 257 13.08 20.27 7.63
C GLY A 257 13.84 20.31 6.30
N GLY A 258 13.28 19.71 5.25
CA GLY A 258 13.85 19.80 3.91
C GLY A 258 13.78 21.20 3.32
N PRO A 259 14.84 21.65 2.61
CA PRO A 259 14.87 22.97 2.01
C PRO A 259 13.84 23.11 0.86
N LEU A 260 13.31 24.33 0.69
CA LEU A 260 12.27 24.66 -0.28
C LEU A 260 12.76 25.44 -1.51
N ASP A 261 14.05 25.71 -1.57
CA ASP A 261 14.67 26.54 -2.62
C ASP A 261 14.68 25.87 -4.01
N LEU A 262 14.61 24.54 -4.06
CA LEU A 262 14.62 23.78 -5.29
C LEU A 262 13.31 23.05 -5.57
N MET A 263 12.50 22.78 -4.55
CA MET A 263 11.30 21.95 -4.70
C MET A 263 10.21 22.29 -3.67
N ASP A 264 8.94 22.38 -4.12
CA ASP A 264 7.79 22.77 -3.28
C ASP A 264 7.13 21.57 -2.55
N ARG A 265 7.49 20.35 -2.91
CA ARG A 265 7.00 19.10 -2.31
C ARG A 265 8.16 18.17 -1.97
N GLN A 266 7.92 17.18 -1.11
CA GLN A 266 8.98 16.18 -0.89
C GLN A 266 9.43 15.56 -2.23
N GLY A 267 10.70 15.64 -2.50
CA GLY A 267 11.38 15.08 -3.67
C GLY A 267 11.44 13.57 -3.61
N LEU A 268 10.27 12.91 -3.66
CA LEU A 268 10.12 11.46 -3.53
C LEU A 268 9.16 10.92 -4.59
N HIS A 269 9.59 9.84 -5.25
CA HIS A 269 8.87 9.21 -6.33
C HIS A 269 8.98 7.68 -6.26
N ALA A 270 7.85 6.99 -6.17
CA ALA A 270 7.76 5.53 -6.25
C ALA A 270 7.99 5.10 -7.71
N PHE A 271 9.22 4.79 -8.04
CA PHE A 271 9.71 4.64 -9.41
C PHE A 271 9.44 3.26 -10.00
N THR A 272 9.79 2.20 -9.24
CA THR A 272 9.67 0.82 -9.71
C THR A 272 8.85 -0.02 -8.74
N VAL A 273 8.03 -0.91 -9.28
CA VAL A 273 7.42 -1.99 -8.53
C VAL A 273 7.55 -3.30 -9.30
N ALA A 274 7.90 -4.39 -8.62
CA ALA A 274 7.95 -5.72 -9.19
C ALA A 274 7.38 -6.76 -8.20
N PHE A 275 6.62 -7.71 -8.72
CA PHE A 275 5.99 -8.77 -7.95
C PHE A 275 5.54 -9.92 -8.85
N ASN A 276 5.19 -11.06 -8.27
CA ASN A 276 4.50 -12.11 -9.00
C ASN A 276 2.98 -11.86 -8.95
N HIS A 277 2.32 -11.93 -10.09
CA HIS A 277 0.88 -11.76 -10.18
C HIS A 277 0.16 -12.76 -9.25
N PRO A 278 -0.77 -12.29 -8.37
CA PRO A 278 -1.30 -13.11 -7.28
C PRO A 278 -2.11 -14.33 -7.74
N GLU A 279 -2.68 -14.30 -8.96
CA GLU A 279 -3.46 -15.41 -9.50
C GLU A 279 -2.69 -16.24 -10.55
N THR A 280 -1.91 -15.61 -11.44
CA THR A 280 -1.21 -16.32 -12.51
C THR A 280 0.21 -16.75 -12.14
N GLY A 281 0.83 -16.10 -11.14
CA GLY A 281 2.23 -16.29 -10.79
C GLY A 281 3.22 -15.64 -11.76
N GLU A 282 2.75 -14.98 -12.81
CA GLU A 282 3.60 -14.28 -13.79
C GLU A 282 4.37 -13.15 -13.11
N LYS A 283 5.65 -13.01 -13.45
CA LYS A 283 6.48 -11.92 -12.93
C LYS A 283 6.17 -10.61 -13.64
N LEU A 284 5.64 -9.65 -12.92
CA LEU A 284 5.32 -8.32 -13.39
C LEU A 284 6.36 -7.30 -12.92
N TYR A 285 6.65 -6.34 -13.79
CA TYR A 285 7.60 -5.25 -13.53
C TYR A 285 7.09 -3.96 -14.17
N PHE A 286 6.96 -2.91 -13.37
CA PHE A 286 6.48 -1.60 -13.84
C PHE A 286 7.43 -0.49 -13.41
N LYS A 287 7.58 0.51 -14.27
CA LYS A 287 8.24 1.79 -13.97
C LYS A 287 7.27 2.94 -14.20
N ALA A 288 7.28 3.93 -13.32
CA ALA A 288 6.64 5.21 -13.58
C ALA A 288 7.66 6.18 -14.22
N PRO A 289 7.24 7.04 -15.15
CA PRO A 289 8.11 8.09 -15.66
C PRO A 289 8.55 9.02 -14.54
N VAL A 290 9.82 9.44 -14.53
CA VAL A 290 10.31 10.45 -13.57
C VAL A 290 9.50 11.74 -13.75
N PRO A 291 8.94 12.33 -12.67
CA PRO A 291 8.13 13.55 -12.76
C PRO A 291 8.93 14.74 -13.29
N GLU A 292 8.29 15.64 -14.03
CA GLU A 292 8.96 16.77 -14.69
C GLU A 292 9.65 17.72 -13.72
N ASP A 293 9.08 17.94 -12.52
CA ASP A 293 9.71 18.73 -11.45
C ASP A 293 11.05 18.12 -11.00
N MET A 294 11.11 16.80 -10.83
CA MET A 294 12.35 16.10 -10.50
C MET A 294 13.33 16.08 -11.67
N LYS A 295 12.87 15.83 -12.90
CA LYS A 295 13.73 15.88 -14.10
C LYS A 295 14.39 17.26 -14.27
N HIS A 296 13.61 18.34 -14.07
CA HIS A 296 14.13 19.70 -14.16
C HIS A 296 15.28 19.94 -13.17
N ILE A 297 15.10 19.53 -11.92
CA ILE A 297 16.15 19.67 -10.89
C ILE A 297 17.37 18.81 -11.23
N ILE A 298 17.17 17.56 -11.64
CA ILE A 298 18.25 16.64 -12.00
C ILE A 298 19.07 17.24 -13.16
N SER A 299 18.42 17.71 -14.23
CA SER A 299 19.10 18.30 -15.38
C SER A 299 19.78 19.63 -15.06
N THR A 300 19.25 20.39 -14.09
CA THR A 300 19.83 21.67 -13.65
C THR A 300 21.09 21.44 -12.79
N LEU A 301 21.04 20.51 -11.85
CA LEU A 301 22.16 20.27 -10.92
C LEU A 301 23.25 19.39 -11.55
N TRP A 302 22.86 18.48 -12.46
CA TRP A 302 23.75 17.53 -13.11
C TRP A 302 23.47 17.51 -14.63
N PRO A 303 23.94 18.50 -15.40
CA PRO A 303 23.64 18.62 -16.84
C PRO A 303 24.06 17.39 -17.67
N ASP A 304 25.11 16.70 -17.24
CA ASP A 304 25.65 15.50 -17.92
C ASP A 304 25.01 14.19 -17.41
N PHE A 305 23.96 14.26 -16.59
CA PHE A 305 23.30 13.08 -16.04
C PHE A 305 22.58 12.31 -17.13
N ASP A 306 22.97 11.05 -17.33
CA ASP A 306 22.38 10.17 -18.37
C ASP A 306 21.24 9.33 -17.78
N PHE A 307 20.00 9.80 -17.96
CA PHE A 307 18.79 9.10 -17.55
C PHE A 307 18.68 7.70 -18.13
N THR A 308 19.14 7.48 -19.38
CA THR A 308 19.08 6.18 -20.06
C THR A 308 20.02 5.18 -19.39
N LYS A 309 21.28 5.60 -19.17
CA LYS A 309 22.29 4.77 -18.52
C LYS A 309 21.87 4.35 -17.12
N GLU A 310 21.21 5.24 -16.40
CA GLU A 310 20.68 4.96 -15.07
C GLU A 310 19.32 4.23 -15.12
N GLY A 311 18.77 3.96 -16.32
CA GLY A 311 17.50 3.26 -16.49
C GLY A 311 16.29 4.04 -15.94
N LEU A 312 16.34 5.39 -16.00
CA LEU A 312 15.30 6.30 -15.52
C LEU A 312 14.40 6.83 -16.65
N LEU A 313 14.60 6.38 -17.88
CA LEU A 313 13.70 6.59 -19.03
C LEU A 313 12.82 5.38 -19.26
#